data_669cbb3404c3d8915540ae9b81429fa4
#
_entry.id   669cbb3404c3d8915540ae9b81429fa4
#
_cell.length_a   1.000
_cell.length_b   1.000
_cell.length_c   1.000
_cell.angle_alpha   90.00
_cell.angle_beta   90.00
_cell.angle_gamma   90.00
#
_symmetry.space_group_name_H-M   'P 1'
#
loop_
_entity.id
_entity.type
_entity.pdbx_description
1 polymer ?
#
loop_
_entity_poly.entity_id
_entity_poly.type
_entity_poly.pdbx_seq_one_letter_code
_entity_poly.pdbx_strand_id
1 'polypeptide(L)'
;MTSKTKRNIVVIGMGYVGIPAAALLADMPGHTVVGVQRRSSRSGWKIDWINAGKNPFEGDEPGMDELMARVVLDKKAFHVTDDYAVCQDADVILIDVQTPTDTNRIPQYVSLREVSARAGKYLRPGVLVVIESTVAPGTTQNIVQPILEKESGLQAGADFFLAFSYERVMPGKLLEYITDFPRVVGGIDEESTRRAVELYRTIVRKEITATSVLAAELAKTMENAYRDVNIAFSNEMARVCESMGVDVYEIRRLMNARPDRNMHLPGAGVGGHCLPKDSWLLKFGVDTYGKFQVPARMIALAREINDEMPLHLVDLTVQALAERGVVLDGAKVAVLGVAYLEDSDDTRNTPATAVIDALQHKGASVVAHDPYVRDLDGYELTRDLDVALQGADAAVIVTRHRLYYDLDLARLKGIMRAPVLVDGRNVFDAEAVRSAGFTYRAIGKG
;
A
#
# COMPACT_ATOMS: atom_id res chain seq x y z
N MET A 1 -21.60 -12.13 -30.99
CA MET A 1 -22.14 -12.79 -29.79
C MET A 1 -21.03 -13.68 -29.26
N THR A 2 -20.25 -13.20 -28.29
CA THR A 2 -19.19 -13.98 -27.63
C THR A 2 -19.86 -15.06 -26.78
N SER A 3 -19.53 -16.32 -27.03
CA SER A 3 -19.91 -17.47 -26.22
C SER A 3 -19.61 -17.14 -24.75
N LYS A 4 -20.63 -17.10 -23.89
CA LYS A 4 -20.46 -16.96 -22.44
C LYS A 4 -19.82 -18.23 -21.91
N THR A 5 -18.50 -18.28 -21.91
CA THR A 5 -17.76 -19.43 -21.38
C THR A 5 -17.93 -19.45 -19.87
N LYS A 6 -18.60 -20.44 -19.32
CA LYS A 6 -18.66 -20.72 -17.90
C LYS A 6 -17.23 -21.00 -17.41
N ARG A 7 -16.80 -20.34 -16.32
CA ARG A 7 -15.46 -20.53 -15.73
C ARG A 7 -15.57 -20.74 -14.23
N ASN A 8 -14.87 -21.72 -13.74
CA ASN A 8 -14.61 -21.92 -12.32
C ASN A 8 -13.28 -21.22 -11.99
N ILE A 9 -13.32 -20.22 -11.14
CA ILE A 9 -12.17 -19.39 -10.82
C ILE A 9 -11.84 -19.57 -9.34
N VAL A 10 -10.60 -19.84 -9.02
CA VAL A 10 -10.09 -19.88 -7.65
C VAL A 10 -9.20 -18.68 -7.41
N VAL A 11 -9.44 -17.93 -6.33
CA VAL A 11 -8.62 -16.78 -5.93
C VAL A 11 -7.96 -17.10 -4.59
N ILE A 12 -6.65 -17.24 -4.58
CA ILE A 12 -5.88 -17.59 -3.38
C ILE A 12 -5.32 -16.33 -2.74
N GLY A 13 -5.86 -15.99 -1.57
CA GLY A 13 -5.51 -14.78 -0.82
C GLY A 13 -6.66 -13.76 -0.79
N MET A 14 -7.33 -13.67 0.37
CA MET A 14 -8.48 -12.77 0.60
C MET A 14 -8.01 -11.47 1.27
N GLY A 15 -7.28 -10.64 0.49
CA GLY A 15 -6.81 -9.32 0.86
C GLY A 15 -7.47 -8.19 0.07
N TYR A 16 -6.86 -6.99 0.11
CA TYR A 16 -7.33 -5.79 -0.60
C TYR A 16 -7.39 -5.92 -2.14
N VAL A 17 -6.72 -6.94 -2.71
CA VAL A 17 -6.75 -7.25 -4.14
C VAL A 17 -7.70 -8.42 -4.40
N GLY A 18 -7.48 -9.55 -3.73
CA GLY A 18 -8.18 -10.79 -4.04
C GLY A 18 -9.69 -10.75 -3.78
N ILE A 19 -10.16 -10.05 -2.72
CA ILE A 19 -11.60 -9.97 -2.43
C ILE A 19 -12.35 -9.19 -3.50
N PRO A 20 -11.99 -7.94 -3.84
CA PRO A 20 -12.71 -7.19 -4.87
C PRO A 20 -12.56 -7.83 -6.26
N ALA A 21 -11.40 -8.41 -6.60
CA ALA A 21 -11.23 -9.14 -7.85
C ALA A 21 -12.15 -10.36 -7.93
N ALA A 22 -12.19 -11.17 -6.85
CA ALA A 22 -13.11 -12.33 -6.77
C ALA A 22 -14.57 -11.91 -6.89
N ALA A 23 -15.00 -10.86 -6.19
CA ALA A 23 -16.38 -10.38 -6.23
C ALA A 23 -16.75 -9.84 -7.63
N LEU A 24 -15.87 -9.05 -8.28
CA LEU A 24 -16.10 -8.57 -9.65
C LEU A 24 -16.19 -9.71 -10.66
N LEU A 25 -15.31 -10.71 -10.56
CA LEU A 25 -15.34 -11.88 -11.43
C LEU A 25 -16.60 -12.71 -11.19
N ALA A 26 -17.04 -12.87 -9.94
CA ALA A 26 -18.27 -13.59 -9.60
C ALA A 26 -19.55 -12.85 -10.06
N ASP A 27 -19.47 -11.54 -10.22
CA ASP A 27 -20.60 -10.74 -10.74
C ASP A 27 -20.80 -10.97 -12.24
N MET A 28 -19.80 -11.47 -12.97
CA MET A 28 -19.88 -11.77 -14.39
C MET A 28 -20.74 -13.01 -14.66
N PRO A 29 -21.62 -12.95 -15.67
CA PRO A 29 -22.46 -14.09 -16.03
C PRO A 29 -21.65 -15.33 -16.41
N GLY A 30 -21.96 -16.46 -15.77
CA GLY A 30 -21.34 -17.76 -16.04
C GLY A 30 -20.07 -18.04 -15.24
N HIS A 31 -19.59 -17.12 -14.44
CA HIS A 31 -18.46 -17.40 -13.54
C HIS A 31 -18.95 -17.93 -12.18
N THR A 32 -18.19 -18.86 -11.63
CA THR A 32 -18.28 -19.29 -10.23
C THR A 32 -16.89 -19.07 -9.62
N VAL A 33 -16.82 -18.39 -8.48
CA VAL A 33 -15.55 -18.01 -7.85
C VAL A 33 -15.46 -18.61 -6.45
N VAL A 34 -14.34 -19.23 -6.15
CA VAL A 34 -14.01 -19.73 -4.81
C VAL A 34 -12.77 -19.00 -4.31
N GLY A 35 -12.91 -18.27 -3.20
CA GLY A 35 -11.78 -17.70 -2.49
C GLY A 35 -11.09 -18.73 -1.59
N VAL A 36 -9.77 -18.74 -1.56
CA VAL A 36 -9.01 -19.57 -0.61
C VAL A 36 -8.32 -18.66 0.40
N GLN A 37 -8.66 -18.82 1.68
CA GLN A 37 -8.11 -18.07 2.79
C GLN A 37 -7.63 -19.00 3.89
N ARG A 38 -6.39 -18.81 4.37
CA ARG A 38 -5.86 -19.61 5.49
C ARG A 38 -6.65 -19.33 6.76
N ARG A 39 -7.10 -20.38 7.45
CA ARG A 39 -7.73 -20.30 8.76
C ARG A 39 -6.67 -20.07 9.84
N SER A 40 -6.43 -18.80 10.16
CA SER A 40 -5.48 -18.35 11.19
C SER A 40 -6.18 -17.49 12.22
N SER A 41 -5.58 -17.30 13.39
CA SER A 41 -6.11 -16.39 14.44
C SER A 41 -6.26 -14.95 13.92
N ARG A 42 -5.37 -14.51 13.05
CA ARG A 42 -5.34 -13.13 12.50
C ARG A 42 -6.38 -12.87 11.41
N SER A 43 -6.66 -13.82 10.55
CA SER A 43 -7.45 -13.57 9.32
C SER A 43 -8.46 -14.66 8.97
N GLY A 44 -8.55 -15.72 9.77
CA GLY A 44 -9.49 -16.82 9.52
C GLY A 44 -10.96 -16.42 9.64
N TRP A 45 -11.26 -15.38 10.43
CA TRP A 45 -12.59 -14.81 10.59
C TRP A 45 -13.19 -14.32 9.26
N LYS A 46 -12.35 -13.95 8.28
CA LYS A 46 -12.79 -13.47 6.97
C LYS A 46 -13.60 -14.51 6.20
N ILE A 47 -13.31 -15.80 6.40
CA ILE A 47 -14.06 -16.90 5.73
C ILE A 47 -15.53 -16.81 6.06
N ASP A 48 -15.86 -16.78 7.34
CA ASP A 48 -17.25 -16.77 7.80
C ASP A 48 -17.92 -15.42 7.48
N TRP A 49 -17.16 -14.32 7.59
CA TRP A 49 -17.67 -12.99 7.31
C TRP A 49 -18.04 -12.79 5.83
N ILE A 50 -17.15 -13.18 4.93
CA ILE A 50 -17.38 -13.11 3.47
C ILE A 50 -18.53 -14.04 3.07
N ASN A 51 -18.57 -15.27 3.62
CA ASN A 51 -19.65 -16.22 3.33
C ASN A 51 -21.03 -15.76 3.86
N ALA A 52 -21.06 -14.82 4.79
CA ALA A 52 -22.27 -14.12 5.20
C ALA A 52 -22.64 -12.92 4.29
N GLY A 53 -21.94 -12.71 3.18
CA GLY A 53 -22.17 -11.62 2.22
C GLY A 53 -21.68 -10.26 2.72
N LYS A 54 -20.78 -10.22 3.71
CA LYS A 54 -20.32 -8.98 4.34
C LYS A 54 -18.95 -8.57 3.79
N ASN A 55 -18.77 -7.26 3.62
CA ASN A 55 -17.50 -6.63 3.30
C ASN A 55 -16.57 -6.68 4.53
N PRO A 56 -15.33 -7.21 4.42
CA PRO A 56 -14.42 -7.29 5.55
C PRO A 56 -13.50 -6.07 5.71
N PHE A 57 -13.65 -5.03 4.89
CA PHE A 57 -12.87 -3.79 5.01
C PHE A 57 -13.56 -2.81 5.95
N GLU A 58 -12.80 -2.15 6.83
CA GLU A 58 -13.34 -1.16 7.78
C GLU A 58 -13.46 0.25 7.17
N GLY A 59 -12.76 0.53 6.05
CA GLY A 59 -12.83 1.80 5.33
C GLY A 59 -14.05 1.92 4.43
N ASP A 60 -14.32 3.16 3.97
CA ASP A 60 -15.34 3.43 2.96
C ASP A 60 -14.85 2.92 1.58
N GLU A 61 -15.48 1.85 1.10
CA GLU A 61 -15.22 1.25 -0.22
C GLU A 61 -16.52 1.25 -1.03
N PRO A 62 -16.78 2.29 -1.81
CA PRO A 62 -18.06 2.50 -2.49
C PRO A 62 -18.48 1.31 -3.36
N GLY A 63 -19.70 0.80 -3.15
CA GLY A 63 -20.30 -0.29 -3.89
C GLY A 63 -19.83 -1.69 -3.47
N MET A 64 -18.91 -1.80 -2.50
CA MET A 64 -18.38 -3.11 -2.09
C MET A 64 -19.40 -3.92 -1.30
N ASP A 65 -20.15 -3.31 -0.39
CA ASP A 65 -21.19 -4.00 0.39
C ASP A 65 -22.29 -4.58 -0.49
N GLU A 66 -22.79 -3.78 -1.43
CA GLU A 66 -23.82 -4.22 -2.37
C GLU A 66 -23.30 -5.32 -3.31
N LEU A 67 -22.05 -5.22 -3.76
CA LEU A 67 -21.44 -6.23 -4.60
C LEU A 67 -21.30 -7.55 -3.84
N MET A 68 -20.80 -7.52 -2.59
CA MET A 68 -20.62 -8.70 -1.76
C MET A 68 -21.95 -9.40 -1.47
N ALA A 69 -22.97 -8.67 -1.04
CA ALA A 69 -24.31 -9.22 -0.83
C ALA A 69 -24.85 -9.89 -2.10
N ARG A 70 -24.75 -9.20 -3.25
CA ARG A 70 -25.24 -9.70 -4.53
C ARG A 70 -24.55 -10.98 -4.98
N VAL A 71 -23.21 -11.07 -4.91
CA VAL A 71 -22.48 -12.24 -5.44
C VAL A 71 -22.50 -13.44 -4.50
N VAL A 72 -22.60 -13.21 -3.19
CA VAL A 72 -22.61 -14.29 -2.19
C VAL A 72 -24.03 -14.78 -1.91
N LEU A 73 -24.97 -13.87 -1.64
CA LEU A 73 -26.32 -14.23 -1.16
C LEU A 73 -27.29 -14.45 -2.33
N ASP A 74 -27.35 -13.52 -3.28
CA ASP A 74 -28.33 -13.56 -4.36
C ASP A 74 -27.89 -14.51 -5.47
N LYS A 75 -26.71 -14.28 -6.06
CA LYS A 75 -26.18 -15.11 -7.17
C LYS A 75 -25.58 -16.43 -6.71
N LYS A 76 -25.13 -16.53 -5.46
CA LYS A 76 -24.40 -17.68 -4.92
C LYS A 76 -23.23 -18.09 -5.81
N ALA A 77 -22.57 -17.09 -6.38
CA ALA A 77 -21.47 -17.25 -7.32
C ALA A 77 -20.10 -17.08 -6.67
N PHE A 78 -20.05 -16.62 -5.40
CA PHE A 78 -18.83 -16.45 -4.62
C PHE A 78 -18.97 -17.05 -3.23
N HIS A 79 -17.96 -17.82 -2.82
CA HIS A 79 -17.78 -18.26 -1.43
C HIS A 79 -16.29 -18.44 -1.11
N VAL A 80 -15.94 -18.55 0.16
CA VAL A 80 -14.55 -18.66 0.63
C VAL A 80 -14.38 -19.92 1.47
N THR A 81 -13.25 -20.61 1.29
CA THR A 81 -12.87 -21.82 2.02
C THR A 81 -11.39 -21.78 2.43
N ASP A 82 -10.93 -22.71 3.26
CA ASP A 82 -9.52 -22.99 3.54
C ASP A 82 -8.99 -24.26 2.83
N ASP A 83 -9.86 -24.94 2.07
CA ASP A 83 -9.54 -26.17 1.35
C ASP A 83 -9.02 -25.88 -0.06
N TYR A 84 -7.79 -26.31 -0.35
CA TYR A 84 -7.16 -26.20 -1.67
C TYR A 84 -7.64 -27.23 -2.69
N ALA A 85 -8.40 -28.24 -2.28
CA ALA A 85 -8.98 -29.23 -3.21
C ALA A 85 -9.88 -28.56 -4.27
N VAL A 86 -10.44 -27.36 -3.97
CA VAL A 86 -11.21 -26.56 -4.93
C VAL A 86 -10.42 -26.18 -6.19
N CYS A 87 -9.09 -26.19 -6.15
CA CYS A 87 -8.25 -25.98 -7.33
C CYS A 87 -8.36 -27.09 -8.37
N GLN A 88 -8.84 -28.29 -8.00
CA GLN A 88 -9.02 -29.40 -8.91
C GLN A 88 -10.06 -29.12 -9.99
N ASP A 89 -11.07 -28.31 -9.70
CA ASP A 89 -12.15 -27.95 -10.63
C ASP A 89 -11.96 -26.58 -11.28
N ALA A 90 -10.83 -25.91 -10.99
CA ALA A 90 -10.57 -24.56 -11.49
C ALA A 90 -10.21 -24.57 -12.98
N ASP A 91 -10.74 -23.60 -13.73
CA ASP A 91 -10.28 -23.20 -15.06
C ASP A 91 -9.22 -22.09 -14.96
N VAL A 92 -9.30 -21.30 -13.89
CA VAL A 92 -8.38 -20.20 -13.58
C VAL A 92 -8.02 -20.19 -12.09
N ILE A 93 -6.75 -19.98 -11.77
CA ILE A 93 -6.27 -19.78 -10.41
C ILE A 93 -5.54 -18.42 -10.36
N LEU A 94 -6.02 -17.50 -9.52
CA LEU A 94 -5.36 -16.22 -9.23
C LEU A 94 -4.64 -16.33 -7.89
N ILE A 95 -3.42 -15.79 -7.79
CA ILE A 95 -2.59 -15.84 -6.57
C ILE A 95 -2.30 -14.42 -6.09
N ASP A 96 -2.91 -14.06 -4.94
CA ASP A 96 -2.90 -12.75 -4.30
C ASP A 96 -2.39 -12.83 -2.86
N VAL A 97 -1.17 -13.31 -2.67
CA VAL A 97 -0.58 -13.46 -1.34
C VAL A 97 0.47 -12.39 -1.04
N GLN A 98 0.70 -12.15 0.23
CA GLN A 98 1.71 -11.18 0.65
C GLN A 98 3.13 -11.64 0.28
N THR A 99 3.94 -10.68 -0.15
CA THR A 99 5.35 -10.85 -0.55
C THR A 99 6.21 -9.83 0.21
N PRO A 100 6.35 -9.97 1.55
CA PRO A 100 7.13 -9.02 2.35
C PRO A 100 8.63 -9.13 2.06
N THR A 101 9.39 -8.13 2.47
CA THR A 101 10.85 -8.20 2.60
C THR A 101 11.24 -8.35 4.06
N ASP A 102 12.39 -8.96 4.32
CA ASP A 102 12.99 -9.00 5.65
C ASP A 102 13.76 -7.70 5.99
N THR A 103 14.40 -7.67 7.15
CA THR A 103 15.21 -6.54 7.61
C THR A 103 16.43 -6.25 6.73
N ASN A 104 16.89 -7.24 5.96
CA ASN A 104 17.95 -7.10 4.96
C ASN A 104 17.41 -6.69 3.59
N ARG A 105 16.10 -6.37 3.50
CA ARG A 105 15.43 -5.96 2.25
C ARG A 105 15.35 -7.08 1.21
N ILE A 106 15.46 -8.35 1.65
CA ILE A 106 15.37 -9.54 0.81
C ILE A 106 13.91 -10.03 0.78
N PRO A 107 13.35 -10.31 -0.43
CA PRO A 107 11.98 -10.81 -0.55
C PRO A 107 11.78 -12.14 0.17
N GLN A 108 10.71 -12.23 0.95
CA GLN A 108 10.30 -13.43 1.66
C GLN A 108 9.11 -14.07 0.94
N TYR A 109 9.39 -15.08 0.13
CA TYR A 109 8.36 -15.76 -0.67
C TYR A 109 7.80 -17.02 -0.02
N VAL A 110 7.80 -17.10 1.31
CA VAL A 110 7.28 -18.27 2.05
C VAL A 110 5.83 -18.56 1.67
N SER A 111 4.96 -17.54 1.75
CA SER A 111 3.54 -17.71 1.39
C SER A 111 3.36 -18.03 -0.10
N LEU A 112 4.07 -17.35 -0.99
CA LEU A 112 3.98 -17.59 -2.43
C LEU A 112 4.41 -19.01 -2.80
N ARG A 113 5.51 -19.51 -2.24
CA ARG A 113 5.99 -20.88 -2.43
C ARG A 113 5.01 -21.92 -1.90
N GLU A 114 4.48 -21.68 -0.67
CA GLU A 114 3.50 -22.58 -0.06
C GLU A 114 2.22 -22.68 -0.89
N VAL A 115 1.64 -21.55 -1.29
CA VAL A 115 0.36 -21.58 -2.05
C VAL A 115 0.57 -22.12 -3.46
N SER A 116 1.70 -21.84 -4.11
CA SER A 116 2.04 -22.44 -5.41
C SER A 116 2.20 -23.96 -5.32
N ALA A 117 2.86 -24.46 -4.27
CA ALA A 117 2.98 -25.90 -4.07
C ALA A 117 1.63 -26.57 -3.77
N ARG A 118 0.79 -25.94 -2.93
CA ARG A 118 -0.54 -26.47 -2.61
C ARG A 118 -1.47 -26.47 -3.83
N ALA A 119 -1.50 -25.39 -4.60
CA ALA A 119 -2.28 -25.29 -5.83
C ALA A 119 -1.78 -26.28 -6.90
N GLY A 120 -0.44 -26.42 -7.03
CA GLY A 120 0.18 -27.36 -7.97
C GLY A 120 -0.26 -28.79 -7.80
N LYS A 121 -0.50 -29.27 -6.58
CA LYS A 121 -0.99 -30.64 -6.31
C LYS A 121 -2.35 -30.96 -6.93
N TYR A 122 -3.17 -29.95 -7.17
CA TYR A 122 -4.50 -30.07 -7.75
C TYR A 122 -4.60 -29.50 -9.16
N LEU A 123 -3.46 -29.03 -9.72
CA LEU A 123 -3.43 -28.43 -11.05
C LEU A 123 -3.72 -29.48 -12.11
N ARG A 124 -4.60 -29.17 -13.05
CA ARG A 124 -4.94 -30.04 -14.19
C ARG A 124 -4.57 -29.39 -15.53
N PRO A 125 -4.46 -30.19 -16.60
CA PRO A 125 -4.22 -29.63 -17.92
C PRO A 125 -5.28 -28.59 -18.33
N GLY A 126 -4.82 -27.53 -19.01
CA GLY A 126 -5.66 -26.44 -19.53
C GLY A 126 -5.90 -25.27 -18.57
N VAL A 127 -5.54 -25.39 -17.29
CA VAL A 127 -5.74 -24.34 -16.28
C VAL A 127 -4.83 -23.14 -16.58
N LEU A 128 -5.36 -21.92 -16.39
CA LEU A 128 -4.60 -20.69 -16.36
C LEU A 128 -4.26 -20.32 -14.91
N VAL A 129 -2.98 -20.17 -14.59
CA VAL A 129 -2.51 -19.62 -13.31
C VAL A 129 -2.02 -18.20 -13.54
N VAL A 130 -2.49 -17.23 -12.74
CA VAL A 130 -2.05 -15.84 -12.81
C VAL A 130 -1.53 -15.41 -11.44
N ILE A 131 -0.32 -14.86 -11.42
CA ILE A 131 0.24 -14.21 -10.25
C ILE A 131 -0.15 -12.75 -10.27
N GLU A 132 -0.92 -12.30 -9.27
CA GLU A 132 -1.28 -10.89 -9.09
C GLU A 132 -0.44 -10.23 -7.98
N SER A 133 0.12 -11.03 -7.06
CA SER A 133 1.06 -10.55 -6.03
C SER A 133 2.23 -9.81 -6.66
N THR A 134 2.57 -8.63 -6.13
CA THR A 134 3.78 -7.93 -6.57
C THR A 134 5.02 -8.72 -6.17
N VAL A 135 5.83 -9.08 -7.15
CA VAL A 135 7.04 -9.89 -6.99
C VAL A 135 8.25 -9.21 -7.63
N ALA A 136 9.45 -9.66 -7.26
CA ALA A 136 10.68 -9.25 -7.94
C ALA A 136 10.67 -9.75 -9.40
N PRO A 137 11.18 -8.95 -10.35
CA PRO A 137 11.29 -9.37 -11.74
C PRO A 137 12.03 -10.72 -11.88
N GLY A 138 11.44 -11.63 -12.63
CA GLY A 138 11.92 -13.00 -12.82
C GLY A 138 11.34 -14.03 -11.84
N THR A 139 10.55 -13.63 -10.85
CA THR A 139 10.00 -14.54 -9.82
C THR A 139 9.02 -15.55 -10.40
N THR A 140 8.13 -15.16 -11.30
CA THR A 140 7.13 -16.07 -11.87
C THR A 140 7.79 -17.24 -12.59
N GLN A 141 8.83 -16.98 -13.40
CA GLN A 141 9.52 -18.03 -14.16
C GLN A 141 10.55 -18.83 -13.32
N ASN A 142 11.21 -18.19 -12.34
CA ASN A 142 12.31 -18.86 -11.60
C ASN A 142 11.88 -19.44 -10.26
N ILE A 143 10.72 -19.06 -9.73
CA ILE A 143 10.22 -19.57 -8.43
C ILE A 143 8.88 -20.26 -8.59
N VAL A 144 7.88 -19.59 -9.18
CA VAL A 144 6.50 -20.13 -9.24
C VAL A 144 6.40 -21.27 -10.23
N GLN A 145 6.86 -21.06 -11.46
CA GLN A 145 6.79 -22.06 -12.53
C GLN A 145 7.41 -23.40 -12.11
N PRO A 146 8.68 -23.49 -11.62
CA PRO A 146 9.26 -24.77 -11.24
C PRO A 146 8.51 -25.48 -10.11
N ILE A 147 7.88 -24.71 -9.19
CA ILE A 147 7.08 -25.30 -8.11
C ILE A 147 5.80 -25.93 -8.68
N LEU A 148 5.07 -25.19 -9.54
CA LEU A 148 3.85 -25.69 -10.17
C LEU A 148 4.13 -26.95 -11.02
N GLU A 149 5.19 -26.92 -11.84
CA GLU A 149 5.60 -28.07 -12.67
C GLU A 149 5.98 -29.28 -11.82
N LYS A 150 6.76 -29.08 -10.75
CA LYS A 150 7.17 -30.16 -9.85
C LYS A 150 5.99 -30.82 -9.14
N GLU A 151 5.06 -30.02 -8.60
CA GLU A 151 3.96 -30.53 -7.78
C GLU A 151 2.84 -31.15 -8.61
N SER A 152 2.63 -30.67 -9.85
CA SER A 152 1.59 -31.17 -10.74
C SER A 152 2.08 -32.28 -11.68
N GLY A 153 3.38 -32.32 -11.99
CA GLY A 153 3.92 -33.15 -13.06
C GLY A 153 3.60 -32.63 -14.46
N LEU A 154 3.00 -31.45 -14.59
CA LEU A 154 2.61 -30.79 -15.84
C LEU A 154 3.68 -29.78 -16.27
N GLN A 155 3.70 -29.41 -17.54
CA GLN A 155 4.63 -28.45 -18.12
C GLN A 155 3.94 -27.15 -18.49
N ALA A 156 4.46 -26.01 -17.98
CA ALA A 156 3.96 -24.68 -18.27
C ALA A 156 4.12 -24.34 -19.77
N GLY A 157 3.09 -23.74 -20.37
CA GLY A 157 3.03 -23.39 -21.79
C GLY A 157 2.57 -24.56 -22.68
N ALA A 158 2.68 -25.80 -22.21
CA ALA A 158 2.20 -27.00 -22.93
C ALA A 158 0.91 -27.56 -22.31
N ASP A 159 0.96 -27.89 -21.00
CA ASP A 159 -0.15 -28.52 -20.31
C ASP A 159 -1.00 -27.52 -19.52
N PHE A 160 -0.41 -26.49 -18.95
CA PHE A 160 -1.10 -25.37 -18.27
C PHE A 160 -0.49 -24.03 -18.66
N PHE A 161 -1.21 -22.94 -18.37
CA PHE A 161 -0.84 -21.59 -18.77
C PHE A 161 -0.46 -20.77 -17.54
N LEU A 162 0.57 -19.93 -17.68
CA LEU A 162 1.09 -19.14 -16.57
C LEU A 162 1.30 -17.69 -17.00
N ALA A 163 0.75 -16.75 -16.22
CA ALA A 163 0.86 -15.32 -16.47
C ALA A 163 1.09 -14.55 -15.17
N PHE A 164 1.52 -13.30 -15.33
CA PHE A 164 1.58 -12.28 -14.30
C PHE A 164 0.72 -11.10 -14.71
N SER A 165 -0.07 -10.56 -13.77
CA SER A 165 -0.87 -9.37 -14.01
C SER A 165 -1.11 -8.62 -12.71
N TYR A 166 -0.42 -7.52 -12.54
CA TYR A 166 -0.56 -6.70 -11.34
C TYR A 166 -1.76 -5.73 -11.41
N GLU A 167 -2.16 -5.29 -10.25
CA GLU A 167 -3.18 -4.27 -10.04
C GLU A 167 -2.55 -2.92 -9.58
N ARG A 168 -3.37 -1.86 -9.57
CA ARG A 168 -3.01 -0.50 -9.14
C ARG A 168 -3.97 0.02 -8.08
N VAL A 169 -4.43 -0.85 -7.17
CA VAL A 169 -5.43 -0.51 -6.16
C VAL A 169 -4.83 0.23 -4.97
N MET A 170 -5.63 1.12 -4.41
CA MET A 170 -5.44 1.74 -3.11
C MET A 170 -6.77 1.69 -2.35
N PRO A 171 -6.76 1.57 -1.02
CA PRO A 171 -7.97 1.66 -0.21
C PRO A 171 -8.80 2.91 -0.52
N GLY A 172 -10.11 2.81 -0.39
CA GLY A 172 -11.07 3.88 -0.62
C GLY A 172 -11.77 3.87 -1.99
N LYS A 173 -11.26 3.11 -2.99
CA LYS A 173 -11.82 3.00 -4.35
C LYS A 173 -11.45 1.70 -5.05
N LEU A 174 -11.45 0.58 -4.33
CA LEU A 174 -10.94 -0.70 -4.82
C LEU A 174 -11.62 -1.15 -6.13
N LEU A 175 -12.94 -1.07 -6.20
CA LEU A 175 -13.68 -1.50 -7.40
C LEU A 175 -13.37 -0.60 -8.61
N GLU A 176 -13.35 0.73 -8.42
CA GLU A 176 -13.02 1.68 -9.47
C GLU A 176 -11.62 1.42 -10.04
N TYR A 177 -10.62 1.23 -9.18
CA TYR A 177 -9.24 1.02 -9.62
C TYR A 177 -9.05 -0.30 -10.38
N ILE A 178 -9.76 -1.37 -10.02
CA ILE A 178 -9.68 -2.62 -10.76
C ILE A 178 -10.36 -2.50 -12.13
N THR A 179 -11.50 -1.82 -12.21
CA THR A 179 -12.31 -1.75 -13.44
C THR A 179 -11.89 -0.65 -14.40
N ASP A 180 -11.46 0.50 -13.88
CA ASP A 180 -11.28 1.74 -14.65
C ASP A 180 -9.83 2.20 -14.82
N PHE A 181 -8.85 1.42 -14.36
CA PHE A 181 -7.44 1.64 -14.69
C PHE A 181 -6.97 0.69 -15.80
N PRO A 182 -6.07 1.15 -16.68
CA PRO A 182 -5.41 0.26 -17.63
C PRO A 182 -4.69 -0.87 -16.92
N ARG A 183 -4.76 -2.08 -17.46
CA ARG A 183 -4.12 -3.26 -16.88
C ARG A 183 -2.99 -3.79 -17.77
N VAL A 184 -1.93 -4.31 -17.15
CA VAL A 184 -0.83 -4.97 -17.88
C VAL A 184 -0.90 -6.47 -17.60
N VAL A 185 -0.76 -7.27 -18.65
CA VAL A 185 -0.81 -8.72 -18.59
C VAL A 185 0.39 -9.29 -19.34
N GLY A 186 1.18 -10.11 -18.68
CA GLY A 186 2.32 -10.81 -19.29
C GLY A 186 2.27 -12.30 -19.04
N GLY A 187 2.22 -13.12 -20.10
CA GLY A 187 2.33 -14.57 -20.01
C GLY A 187 3.76 -15.05 -20.26
N ILE A 188 4.03 -16.30 -19.88
CA ILE A 188 5.30 -16.97 -20.24
C ILE A 188 5.40 -17.24 -21.75
N ASP A 189 4.25 -17.27 -22.43
CA ASP A 189 4.09 -17.41 -23.86
C ASP A 189 2.85 -16.62 -24.36
N GLU A 190 2.63 -16.63 -25.68
CA GLU A 190 1.52 -15.90 -26.33
C GLU A 190 0.14 -16.42 -25.89
N GLU A 191 0.00 -17.74 -25.75
CA GLU A 191 -1.27 -18.35 -25.38
C GLU A 191 -1.63 -18.06 -23.92
N SER A 192 -0.66 -18.13 -22.99
CA SER A 192 -0.82 -17.71 -21.60
C SER A 192 -1.25 -16.24 -21.51
N THR A 193 -0.60 -15.37 -22.31
CA THR A 193 -0.94 -13.94 -22.38
C THR A 193 -2.37 -13.74 -22.90
N ARG A 194 -2.74 -14.40 -23.99
CA ARG A 194 -4.07 -14.31 -24.61
C ARG A 194 -5.18 -14.70 -23.64
N ARG A 195 -5.02 -15.84 -22.95
CA ARG A 195 -5.99 -16.35 -21.98
C ARG A 195 -6.17 -15.41 -20.77
N ALA A 196 -5.08 -14.86 -20.26
CA ALA A 196 -5.15 -13.92 -19.16
C ALA A 196 -5.78 -12.59 -19.58
N VAL A 197 -5.48 -12.07 -20.78
CA VAL A 197 -6.17 -10.91 -21.35
C VAL A 197 -7.68 -11.14 -21.51
N GLU A 198 -8.09 -12.32 -21.98
CA GLU A 198 -9.50 -12.67 -22.10
C GLU A 198 -10.22 -12.73 -20.74
N LEU A 199 -9.55 -13.21 -19.70
CA LEU A 199 -10.10 -13.18 -18.35
C LEU A 199 -10.37 -11.74 -17.91
N TYR A 200 -9.35 -10.89 -17.93
CA TYR A 200 -9.46 -9.52 -17.39
C TYR A 200 -10.37 -8.61 -18.22
N ARG A 201 -10.54 -8.86 -19.52
CA ARG A 201 -11.54 -8.15 -20.35
C ARG A 201 -12.98 -8.32 -19.85
N THR A 202 -13.25 -9.28 -18.99
CA THR A 202 -14.58 -9.45 -18.40
C THR A 202 -14.89 -8.40 -17.34
N ILE A 203 -13.86 -7.84 -16.66
CA ILE A 203 -14.03 -6.90 -15.55
C ILE A 203 -13.35 -5.54 -15.79
N VAL A 204 -12.29 -5.48 -16.60
CA VAL A 204 -11.56 -4.23 -16.89
C VAL A 204 -12.20 -3.49 -18.07
N ARG A 205 -12.57 -2.23 -17.86
CA ARG A 205 -13.21 -1.37 -18.87
C ARG A 205 -12.21 -0.57 -19.71
N LYS A 206 -10.98 -0.48 -19.23
CA LYS A 206 -9.89 0.27 -19.88
C LYS A 206 -8.99 -0.66 -20.70
N GLU A 207 -7.98 -0.08 -21.31
CA GLU A 207 -7.00 -0.83 -22.09
C GLU A 207 -6.31 -1.92 -21.26
N ILE A 208 -6.12 -3.09 -21.87
CA ILE A 208 -5.28 -4.17 -21.37
C ILE A 208 -4.08 -4.32 -22.30
N THR A 209 -2.91 -3.97 -21.80
CA THR A 209 -1.65 -4.07 -22.54
C THR A 209 -1.06 -5.46 -22.36
N ALA A 210 -0.93 -6.20 -23.46
CA ALA A 210 -0.28 -7.51 -23.49
C ALA A 210 1.23 -7.36 -23.64
N THR A 211 2.00 -8.14 -22.86
CA THR A 211 3.46 -8.13 -22.88
C THR A 211 4.04 -9.47 -22.42
N SER A 212 5.35 -9.58 -22.20
CA SER A 212 5.98 -10.74 -21.57
C SER A 212 5.84 -10.70 -20.05
N VAL A 213 5.89 -11.85 -19.38
CA VAL A 213 5.83 -11.95 -17.92
C VAL A 213 6.90 -11.08 -17.24
N LEU A 214 8.13 -11.13 -17.72
CA LEU A 214 9.24 -10.35 -17.17
C LEU A 214 9.02 -8.84 -17.33
N ALA A 215 8.50 -8.40 -18.47
CA ALA A 215 8.22 -6.97 -18.72
C ALA A 215 7.09 -6.48 -17.81
N ALA A 216 6.07 -7.29 -17.55
CA ALA A 216 4.98 -6.95 -16.63
C ALA A 216 5.47 -6.85 -15.17
N GLU A 217 6.30 -7.79 -14.70
CA GLU A 217 6.92 -7.73 -13.36
C GLU A 217 7.83 -6.50 -13.20
N LEU A 218 8.66 -6.20 -14.22
CA LEU A 218 9.50 -4.99 -14.24
C LEU A 218 8.64 -3.72 -14.21
N ALA A 219 7.60 -3.64 -15.03
CA ALA A 219 6.73 -2.47 -15.08
C ALA A 219 6.13 -2.15 -13.71
N LYS A 220 5.60 -3.18 -13.00
CA LYS A 220 5.04 -2.99 -11.65
C LYS A 220 6.05 -2.44 -10.66
N THR A 221 7.20 -3.05 -10.58
CA THR A 221 8.22 -2.64 -9.60
C THR A 221 8.85 -1.30 -9.97
N MET A 222 9.01 -0.99 -11.27
CA MET A 222 9.49 0.30 -11.75
C MET A 222 8.49 1.44 -11.52
N GLU A 223 7.17 1.22 -11.69
CA GLU A 223 6.14 2.22 -11.37
C GLU A 223 6.25 2.68 -9.91
N ASN A 224 6.40 1.74 -8.98
CA ASN A 224 6.51 2.06 -7.56
C ASN A 224 7.87 2.68 -7.22
N ALA A 225 8.98 2.20 -7.81
CA ALA A 225 10.29 2.81 -7.66
C ALA A 225 10.34 4.24 -8.23
N TYR A 226 9.71 4.47 -9.38
CA TYR A 226 9.58 5.82 -9.95
C TYR A 226 8.87 6.78 -8.99
N ARG A 227 7.75 6.34 -8.39
CA ARG A 227 7.00 7.15 -7.43
C ARG A 227 7.85 7.44 -6.18
N ASP A 228 8.53 6.43 -5.65
CA ASP A 228 9.39 6.56 -4.47
C ASP A 228 10.55 7.54 -4.70
N VAL A 229 11.23 7.46 -5.84
CA VAL A 229 12.30 8.38 -6.25
C VAL A 229 11.78 9.82 -6.40
N ASN A 230 10.59 10.00 -6.98
CA ASN A 230 10.00 11.34 -7.12
C ASN A 230 9.57 11.95 -5.78
N ILE A 231 9.14 11.13 -4.81
CA ILE A 231 8.87 11.60 -3.45
C ILE A 231 10.19 11.98 -2.76
N ALA A 232 11.25 11.17 -2.90
CA ALA A 232 12.57 11.49 -2.36
C ALA A 232 13.13 12.80 -2.92
N PHE A 233 13.00 13.02 -4.23
CA PHE A 233 13.34 14.31 -4.83
C PHE A 233 12.57 15.46 -4.18
N SER A 234 11.26 15.30 -3.95
CA SER A 234 10.44 16.33 -3.31
C SER A 234 10.84 16.59 -1.86
N ASN A 235 11.20 15.54 -1.12
CA ASN A 235 11.68 15.63 0.25
C ASN A 235 13.04 16.34 0.35
N GLU A 236 13.97 16.02 -0.54
CA GLU A 236 15.26 16.72 -0.59
C GLU A 236 15.07 18.20 -0.96
N MET A 237 14.21 18.51 -1.94
CA MET A 237 13.89 19.89 -2.31
C MET A 237 13.18 20.67 -1.19
N ALA A 238 12.40 19.99 -0.34
CA ALA A 238 11.83 20.62 0.85
C ALA A 238 12.93 21.13 1.78
N ARG A 239 13.96 20.32 2.07
CA ARG A 239 15.12 20.72 2.90
C ARG A 239 15.95 21.84 2.24
N VAL A 240 16.09 21.81 0.91
CA VAL A 240 16.73 22.92 0.16
C VAL A 240 15.94 24.22 0.33
N CYS A 241 14.62 24.17 0.20
CA CYS A 241 13.75 25.34 0.35
C CYS A 241 13.79 25.90 1.79
N GLU A 242 13.78 25.02 2.81
CA GLU A 242 13.97 25.43 4.20
C GLU A 242 15.28 26.19 4.40
N SER A 243 16.39 25.67 3.85
CA SER A 243 17.71 26.31 3.92
C SER A 243 17.76 27.68 3.23
N MET A 244 16.95 27.87 2.18
CA MET A 244 16.90 29.11 1.40
C MET A 244 15.85 30.10 1.91
N GLY A 245 15.05 29.75 2.92
CA GLY A 245 13.98 30.58 3.45
C GLY A 245 12.80 30.75 2.51
N VAL A 246 12.46 29.73 1.71
CA VAL A 246 11.33 29.74 0.77
C VAL A 246 10.37 28.57 1.01
N ASP A 247 9.15 28.67 0.48
CA ASP A 247 8.11 27.64 0.61
C ASP A 247 8.21 26.64 -0.56
N VAL A 248 8.49 25.35 -0.25
CA VAL A 248 8.56 24.29 -1.26
C VAL A 248 7.23 24.08 -1.99
N TYR A 249 6.10 24.35 -1.36
CA TYR A 249 4.77 24.19 -1.96
C TYR A 249 4.52 25.24 -3.03
N GLU A 250 5.04 26.47 -2.84
CA GLU A 250 5.08 27.49 -3.88
C GLU A 250 5.98 27.06 -5.05
N ILE A 251 7.21 26.64 -4.76
CA ILE A 251 8.17 26.15 -5.78
C ILE A 251 7.56 25.00 -6.57
N ARG A 252 6.91 24.04 -5.88
CA ARG A 252 6.20 22.92 -6.50
C ARG A 252 5.10 23.40 -7.45
N ARG A 253 4.28 24.37 -7.03
CA ARG A 253 3.23 24.96 -7.87
C ARG A 253 3.81 25.59 -9.14
N LEU A 254 4.92 26.34 -9.00
CA LEU A 254 5.61 26.96 -10.14
C LEU A 254 6.19 25.93 -11.08
N MET A 255 6.85 24.87 -10.57
CA MET A 255 7.39 23.78 -11.40
C MET A 255 6.29 23.02 -12.13
N ASN A 256 5.21 22.64 -11.43
CA ASN A 256 4.11 21.85 -11.98
C ASN A 256 3.18 22.68 -12.90
N ALA A 257 3.36 24.00 -13.01
CA ALA A 257 2.71 24.82 -14.02
C ALA A 257 3.15 24.40 -15.44
N ARG A 258 4.31 23.78 -15.60
CA ARG A 258 4.73 23.16 -16.84
C ARG A 258 4.14 21.74 -16.96
N PRO A 259 3.34 21.43 -18.01
CA PRO A 259 2.52 20.20 -18.07
C PRO A 259 3.31 18.88 -18.01
N ASP A 260 4.59 18.89 -18.40
CA ASP A 260 5.48 17.73 -18.41
C ASP A 260 6.31 17.59 -17.12
N ARG A 261 5.97 18.34 -16.07
CA ARG A 261 6.58 18.24 -14.75
C ARG A 261 5.52 17.80 -13.72
N ASN A 262 5.92 16.91 -12.82
CA ASN A 262 5.07 16.40 -11.76
C ASN A 262 5.88 16.14 -10.49
N MET A 263 6.28 17.20 -9.84
CA MET A 263 6.89 17.12 -8.51
C MET A 263 5.83 16.69 -7.49
N HIS A 264 6.09 15.61 -6.76
CA HIS A 264 5.21 15.13 -5.69
C HIS A 264 5.20 16.07 -4.48
N LEU A 265 4.29 15.83 -3.53
CA LEU A 265 4.30 16.52 -2.25
C LEU A 265 5.39 15.93 -1.36
N PRO A 266 6.23 16.76 -0.71
CA PRO A 266 7.11 16.29 0.36
C PRO A 266 6.30 15.99 1.62
N GLY A 267 6.92 15.35 2.61
CA GLY A 267 6.26 15.09 3.89
C GLY A 267 7.08 14.28 4.87
N ALA A 268 6.46 13.90 5.98
CA ALA A 268 7.06 13.27 7.15
C ALA A 268 7.57 11.82 6.92
N GLY A 269 7.77 11.41 5.70
CA GLY A 269 8.21 10.06 5.33
C GLY A 269 7.21 9.32 4.46
N VAL A 270 7.59 8.12 4.03
CA VAL A 270 6.85 7.29 3.09
C VAL A 270 6.51 5.94 3.74
N GLY A 271 5.23 5.72 3.97
CA GLY A 271 4.70 4.49 4.54
C GLY A 271 3.98 3.60 3.54
N GLY A 272 3.22 2.66 4.08
CA GLY A 272 2.42 1.71 3.32
C GLY A 272 3.13 0.43 2.96
N HIS A 273 2.39 -0.46 2.30
CA HIS A 273 2.89 -1.80 1.96
C HIS A 273 3.77 -1.82 0.69
N CYS A 274 3.59 -0.89 -0.23
CA CYS A 274 4.19 -0.96 -1.56
C CYS A 274 5.53 -0.20 -1.64
N LEU A 275 5.53 1.13 -1.47
CA LEU A 275 6.70 1.96 -1.75
C LEU A 275 7.95 1.58 -0.93
N PRO A 276 7.85 1.30 0.39
CA PRO A 276 9.02 0.91 1.18
C PRO A 276 9.65 -0.42 0.74
N LYS A 277 8.90 -1.27 0.00
CA LYS A 277 9.28 -2.65 -0.34
C LYS A 277 9.62 -2.84 -1.82
N ASP A 278 8.81 -2.30 -2.75
CA ASP A 278 8.84 -2.70 -4.15
C ASP A 278 10.11 -2.24 -4.89
N SER A 279 10.71 -1.13 -4.44
CA SER A 279 12.04 -0.69 -4.88
C SER A 279 13.11 -1.75 -4.61
N TRP A 280 13.02 -2.45 -3.48
CA TRP A 280 13.92 -3.54 -3.13
C TRP A 280 13.62 -4.84 -3.89
N LEU A 281 12.33 -5.11 -4.20
CA LEU A 281 11.97 -6.20 -5.11
C LEU A 281 12.59 -6.01 -6.49
N LEU A 282 12.55 -4.78 -7.03
CA LEU A 282 13.19 -4.45 -8.30
C LEU A 282 14.69 -4.71 -8.24
N LYS A 283 15.37 -4.19 -7.22
CA LYS A 283 16.82 -4.40 -7.04
C LYS A 283 17.16 -5.89 -6.91
N PHE A 284 16.42 -6.62 -6.07
CA PHE A 284 16.63 -8.07 -5.88
C PHE A 284 16.49 -8.85 -7.19
N GLY A 285 15.47 -8.55 -8.00
CA GLY A 285 15.27 -9.23 -9.29
C GLY A 285 16.43 -8.98 -10.25
N VAL A 286 16.93 -7.74 -10.32
CA VAL A 286 18.10 -7.39 -11.15
C VAL A 286 19.37 -8.09 -10.65
N ASP A 287 19.59 -8.07 -9.34
CA ASP A 287 20.79 -8.69 -8.74
C ASP A 287 20.81 -10.23 -8.88
N THR A 288 19.61 -10.85 -8.87
CA THR A 288 19.48 -12.33 -8.86
C THR A 288 19.33 -12.91 -10.27
N TYR A 289 18.55 -12.27 -11.13
CA TYR A 289 18.16 -12.80 -12.44
C TYR A 289 18.64 -11.96 -13.62
N GLY A 290 19.26 -10.79 -13.35
CA GLY A 290 19.80 -9.91 -14.38
C GLY A 290 20.97 -10.54 -15.13
N LYS A 291 21.09 -10.22 -16.42
CA LYS A 291 22.20 -10.69 -17.28
C LYS A 291 23.56 -10.10 -16.87
N PHE A 292 23.55 -8.98 -16.15
CA PHE A 292 24.72 -8.30 -15.61
C PHE A 292 24.32 -7.44 -14.42
N GLN A 293 25.29 -7.09 -13.58
CA GLN A 293 25.05 -6.30 -12.35
C GLN A 293 24.78 -4.84 -12.68
N VAL A 294 23.71 -4.28 -12.08
CA VAL A 294 23.36 -2.86 -12.12
C VAL A 294 23.23 -2.36 -10.66
N PRO A 295 24.03 -1.37 -10.23
CA PRO A 295 24.05 -0.96 -8.83
C PRO A 295 22.77 -0.27 -8.32
N ALA A 296 21.82 0.09 -9.18
CA ALA A 296 20.51 0.68 -8.86
C ALA A 296 20.59 1.80 -7.79
N ARG A 297 21.57 2.71 -7.91
CA ARG A 297 21.96 3.73 -6.89
C ARG A 297 20.81 4.67 -6.51
N MET A 298 20.01 5.11 -7.48
CA MET A 298 18.89 6.03 -7.24
C MET A 298 17.84 5.43 -6.31
N ILE A 299 17.59 4.12 -6.40
CA ILE A 299 16.62 3.42 -5.55
C ILE A 299 17.09 3.44 -4.09
N ALA A 300 18.35 3.08 -3.85
CA ALA A 300 18.91 3.05 -2.50
C ALA A 300 18.92 4.46 -1.87
N LEU A 301 19.40 5.47 -2.61
CA LEU A 301 19.44 6.85 -2.16
C LEU A 301 18.02 7.41 -1.90
N ALA A 302 17.08 7.13 -2.76
CA ALA A 302 15.70 7.59 -2.57
C ALA A 302 15.07 7.01 -1.29
N ARG A 303 15.32 5.73 -1.00
CA ARG A 303 14.86 5.13 0.25
C ARG A 303 15.53 5.77 1.47
N GLU A 304 16.84 6.03 1.42
CA GLU A 304 17.57 6.72 2.47
C GLU A 304 16.96 8.10 2.77
N ILE A 305 16.77 8.94 1.74
CA ILE A 305 16.14 10.26 1.87
C ILE A 305 14.72 10.15 2.46
N ASN A 306 13.90 9.24 1.95
CA ASN A 306 12.53 9.07 2.43
C ASN A 306 12.46 8.55 3.87
N ASP A 307 13.39 7.66 4.26
CA ASP A 307 13.47 7.08 5.60
C ASP A 307 14.05 8.08 6.64
N GLU A 308 14.79 9.10 6.20
CA GLU A 308 15.29 10.20 7.06
C GLU A 308 14.22 11.25 7.41
N MET A 309 13.16 11.39 6.62
CA MET A 309 12.16 12.46 6.81
C MET A 309 11.44 12.44 8.16
N PRO A 310 11.11 11.28 8.76
CA PRO A 310 10.59 11.24 10.14
C PRO A 310 11.54 11.88 11.15
N LEU A 311 12.85 11.63 11.00
CA LEU A 311 13.87 12.22 11.88
C LEU A 311 14.01 13.73 11.67
N HIS A 312 13.93 14.19 10.42
CA HIS A 312 13.89 15.61 10.11
C HIS A 312 12.69 16.32 10.77
N LEU A 313 11.50 15.69 10.79
CA LEU A 313 10.33 16.21 11.49
C LEU A 313 10.57 16.31 13.01
N VAL A 314 11.27 15.34 13.59
CA VAL A 314 11.70 15.39 15.00
C VAL A 314 12.66 16.56 15.25
N ASP A 315 13.62 16.79 14.36
CA ASP A 315 14.56 17.93 14.49
C ASP A 315 13.83 19.28 14.40
N LEU A 316 12.84 19.42 13.51
CA LEU A 316 11.97 20.60 13.48
C LEU A 316 11.18 20.77 14.79
N THR A 317 10.76 19.67 15.42
CA THR A 317 10.07 19.68 16.71
C THR A 317 10.99 20.17 17.83
N VAL A 318 12.23 19.69 17.88
CA VAL A 318 13.24 20.15 18.84
C VAL A 318 13.49 21.66 18.69
N GLN A 319 13.65 22.14 17.44
CA GLN A 319 13.86 23.56 17.16
C GLN A 319 12.66 24.42 17.60
N ALA A 320 11.43 23.99 17.27
CA ALA A 320 10.22 24.72 17.63
C ALA A 320 10.00 24.82 19.16
N LEU A 321 10.30 23.75 19.90
CA LEU A 321 10.25 23.73 21.36
C LEU A 321 11.32 24.66 21.96
N ALA A 322 12.56 24.64 21.43
CA ALA A 322 13.63 25.49 21.87
C ALA A 322 13.34 27.00 21.73
N GLU A 323 12.60 27.40 20.69
CA GLU A 323 12.12 28.79 20.50
C GLU A 323 11.19 29.25 21.65
N ARG A 324 10.56 28.31 22.35
CA ARG A 324 9.73 28.56 23.54
C ARG A 324 10.45 28.33 24.86
N GLY A 325 11.76 28.03 24.79
CA GLY A 325 12.53 27.71 25.98
C GLY A 325 12.19 26.34 26.59
N VAL A 326 11.51 25.45 25.83
CA VAL A 326 11.16 24.11 26.27
C VAL A 326 12.20 23.12 25.75
N VAL A 327 12.73 22.29 26.67
CA VAL A 327 13.64 21.19 26.33
C VAL A 327 12.80 19.97 25.99
N LEU A 328 13.20 19.21 24.98
CA LEU A 328 12.45 18.01 24.55
C LEU A 328 12.42 16.91 25.61
N ASP A 329 13.51 16.75 26.40
CA ASP A 329 13.56 15.80 27.50
C ASP A 329 12.53 16.19 28.59
N GLY A 330 11.61 15.28 28.88
CA GLY A 330 10.46 15.50 29.76
C GLY A 330 9.29 16.28 29.13
N ALA A 331 9.39 16.74 27.89
CA ALA A 331 8.27 17.38 27.20
C ALA A 331 7.19 16.37 26.82
N LYS A 332 5.91 16.78 26.88
CA LYS A 332 4.78 15.99 26.35
C LYS A 332 4.54 16.39 24.88
N VAL A 333 4.62 15.43 23.99
CA VAL A 333 4.42 15.64 22.54
C VAL A 333 3.19 14.84 22.07
N ALA A 334 2.22 15.51 21.46
CA ALA A 334 1.10 14.89 20.78
C ALA A 334 1.46 14.61 19.32
N VAL A 335 1.51 13.33 18.91
CA VAL A 335 1.73 12.94 17.52
C VAL A 335 0.38 12.67 16.86
N LEU A 336 0.04 13.47 15.83
CA LEU A 336 -1.27 13.48 15.19
C LEU A 336 -1.23 12.78 13.82
N GLY A 337 -1.99 11.68 13.73
CA GLY A 337 -2.05 10.78 12.56
C GLY A 337 -0.98 9.69 12.61
N VAL A 338 -1.42 8.46 12.84
CA VAL A 338 -0.54 7.27 12.86
C VAL A 338 -0.81 6.30 11.71
N ALA A 339 -1.90 6.45 10.96
CA ALA A 339 -2.03 5.79 9.67
C ALA A 339 -1.02 6.36 8.67
N TYR A 340 -0.59 5.58 7.68
CA TYR A 340 0.30 6.12 6.64
C TYR A 340 -0.46 6.91 5.56
N LEU A 341 -1.74 6.64 5.41
CA LEU A 341 -2.63 7.26 4.41
C LEU A 341 -3.70 8.08 5.12
N GLU A 342 -4.03 9.23 4.54
CA GLU A 342 -5.12 10.08 4.99
C GLU A 342 -6.47 9.36 5.00
N ASP A 343 -7.28 9.61 6.05
CA ASP A 343 -8.65 9.08 6.21
C ASP A 343 -8.76 7.54 6.12
N SER A 344 -7.73 6.84 6.59
CA SER A 344 -7.67 5.37 6.67
C SER A 344 -7.14 4.89 8.01
N ASP A 345 -7.30 3.62 8.29
CA ASP A 345 -6.79 2.92 9.48
C ASP A 345 -5.50 2.12 9.21
N ASP A 346 -4.91 2.23 8.00
CA ASP A 346 -3.75 1.44 7.59
C ASP A 346 -2.45 1.98 8.19
N THR A 347 -1.88 1.23 9.13
CA THR A 347 -0.64 1.57 9.84
C THR A 347 0.60 0.86 9.32
N ARG A 348 0.50 0.12 8.21
CA ARG A 348 1.65 -0.65 7.68
C ARG A 348 2.81 0.25 7.29
N ASN A 349 3.99 0.01 7.90
CA ASN A 349 5.20 0.82 7.69
C ASN A 349 4.96 2.34 7.83
N THR A 350 4.13 2.74 8.80
CA THR A 350 3.85 4.16 9.00
C THR A 350 5.08 4.93 9.46
N PRO A 351 5.34 6.14 8.92
CA PRO A 351 6.39 7.03 9.41
C PRO A 351 6.21 7.46 10.87
N ALA A 352 4.97 7.39 11.38
CA ALA A 352 4.65 7.83 12.74
C ALA A 352 5.41 7.04 13.82
N THR A 353 5.63 5.73 13.61
CA THR A 353 6.42 4.93 14.56
C THR A 353 7.85 5.43 14.68
N ALA A 354 8.50 5.76 13.57
CA ALA A 354 9.85 6.32 13.57
C ALA A 354 9.90 7.71 14.23
N VAL A 355 8.88 8.54 14.07
CA VAL A 355 8.75 9.83 14.78
C VAL A 355 8.59 9.60 16.28
N ILE A 356 7.68 8.72 16.71
CA ILE A 356 7.41 8.43 18.11
C ILE A 356 8.67 7.88 18.80
N ASP A 357 9.30 6.86 18.18
CA ASP A 357 10.51 6.24 18.70
C ASP A 357 11.63 7.27 18.89
N ALA A 358 11.86 8.12 17.90
CA ALA A 358 12.91 9.14 17.96
C ALA A 358 12.62 10.21 19.02
N LEU A 359 11.38 10.63 19.22
CA LEU A 359 10.96 11.55 20.29
C LEU A 359 11.16 10.91 21.66
N GLN A 360 10.73 9.67 21.84
CA GLN A 360 10.87 8.92 23.10
C GLN A 360 12.35 8.66 23.44
N HIS A 361 13.18 8.31 22.46
CA HIS A 361 14.63 8.16 22.66
C HIS A 361 15.33 9.45 23.11
N LYS A 362 14.77 10.60 22.75
CA LYS A 362 15.25 11.92 23.20
C LYS A 362 14.60 12.37 24.52
N GLY A 363 13.85 11.50 25.20
CA GLY A 363 13.27 11.73 26.54
C GLY A 363 11.86 12.33 26.56
N ALA A 364 11.21 12.52 25.41
CA ALA A 364 9.83 13.03 25.38
C ALA A 364 8.82 11.98 25.84
N SER A 365 7.75 12.43 26.50
CA SER A 365 6.52 11.64 26.71
C SER A 365 5.62 11.84 25.50
N VAL A 366 5.29 10.76 24.80
CA VAL A 366 4.52 10.85 23.52
C VAL A 366 3.14 10.22 23.71
N VAL A 367 2.11 10.95 23.29
CA VAL A 367 0.73 10.45 23.12
C VAL A 367 0.36 10.57 21.66
N ALA A 368 0.04 9.46 21.01
CA ALA A 368 -0.42 9.45 19.65
C ALA A 368 -1.94 9.65 19.56
N HIS A 369 -2.40 10.31 18.49
CA HIS A 369 -3.81 10.45 18.15
C HIS A 369 -4.06 10.03 16.71
N ASP A 370 -5.13 9.26 16.50
CA ASP A 370 -5.64 8.97 15.15
C ASP A 370 -7.15 8.75 15.22
N PRO A 371 -7.97 9.38 14.34
CA PRO A 371 -9.42 9.20 14.38
C PRO A 371 -9.89 7.83 13.89
N TYR A 372 -9.08 7.12 13.11
CA TYR A 372 -9.46 5.86 12.45
C TYR A 372 -8.78 4.64 13.08
N VAL A 373 -7.52 4.76 13.49
CA VAL A 373 -6.75 3.67 14.07
C VAL A 373 -7.20 3.37 15.50
N ARG A 374 -7.46 2.10 15.80
CA ARG A 374 -7.91 1.65 17.13
C ARG A 374 -6.78 1.27 18.05
N ASP A 375 -5.73 0.71 17.47
CA ASP A 375 -4.58 0.20 18.21
C ASP A 375 -3.30 0.34 17.35
N LEU A 376 -2.19 0.62 18.03
CA LEU A 376 -0.86 0.65 17.43
C LEU A 376 0.08 -0.07 18.40
N ASP A 377 0.43 -1.31 18.07
CA ASP A 377 1.19 -2.22 18.93
C ASP A 377 2.42 -1.54 19.56
N GLY A 378 2.44 -1.47 20.89
CA GLY A 378 3.57 -0.93 21.65
C GLY A 378 3.56 0.59 21.88
N TYR A 379 2.53 1.32 21.41
CA TYR A 379 2.44 2.77 21.54
C TYR A 379 1.17 3.24 22.23
N GLU A 380 1.27 4.32 23.02
CA GLU A 380 0.11 4.96 23.62
C GLU A 380 -0.68 5.73 22.54
N LEU A 381 -1.91 5.27 22.27
CA LEU A 381 -2.79 5.82 21.23
C LEU A 381 -4.15 6.17 21.83
N THR A 382 -4.69 7.31 21.42
CA THR A 382 -6.07 7.72 21.72
C THR A 382 -6.80 8.18 20.46
N ARG A 383 -8.11 7.99 20.42
CA ARG A 383 -9.00 8.55 19.37
C ARG A 383 -9.64 9.88 19.81
N ASP A 384 -9.38 10.31 21.05
CA ASP A 384 -9.80 11.59 21.58
C ASP A 384 -8.67 12.61 21.45
N LEU A 385 -8.85 13.57 20.56
CA LEU A 385 -7.87 14.61 20.25
C LEU A 385 -7.55 15.48 21.48
N ASP A 386 -8.53 15.76 22.32
CA ASP A 386 -8.32 16.58 23.51
C ASP A 386 -7.46 15.88 24.55
N VAL A 387 -7.64 14.57 24.69
CA VAL A 387 -6.80 13.74 25.57
C VAL A 387 -5.33 13.79 25.09
N ALA A 388 -5.08 13.70 23.79
CA ALA A 388 -3.75 13.78 23.26
C ALA A 388 -3.11 15.17 23.50
N LEU A 389 -3.86 16.23 23.27
CA LEU A 389 -3.38 17.62 23.31
C LEU A 389 -3.38 18.22 24.72
N GLN A 390 -4.13 17.66 25.69
CA GLN A 390 -4.18 18.19 27.04
C GLN A 390 -2.79 18.25 27.69
N GLY A 391 -2.33 19.47 27.96
CA GLY A 391 -1.03 19.72 28.56
C GLY A 391 0.18 19.37 27.67
N ALA A 392 -0.01 19.18 26.38
CA ALA A 392 1.09 18.95 25.44
C ALA A 392 1.94 20.21 25.25
N ASP A 393 3.26 20.00 25.09
CA ASP A 393 4.21 21.06 24.77
C ASP A 393 4.33 21.28 23.26
N ALA A 394 4.07 20.23 22.46
CA ALA A 394 4.01 20.32 21.01
C ALA A 394 2.95 19.38 20.46
N ALA A 395 2.34 19.78 19.31
CA ALA A 395 1.58 18.92 18.44
C ALA A 395 2.33 18.73 17.12
N VAL A 396 2.47 17.47 16.67
CA VAL A 396 3.25 17.11 15.48
C VAL A 396 2.36 16.36 14.51
N ILE A 397 2.11 16.94 13.32
CA ILE A 397 1.29 16.31 12.28
C ILE A 397 2.15 15.36 11.44
N VAL A 398 1.83 14.08 11.46
CA VAL A 398 2.50 13.05 10.65
C VAL A 398 1.62 12.61 9.47
N THR A 399 0.29 12.55 9.69
CA THR A 399 -0.68 12.22 8.63
C THR A 399 -1.76 13.30 8.56
N ARG A 400 -2.16 13.67 7.34
CA ARG A 400 -3.09 14.78 7.11
C ARG A 400 -4.54 14.30 7.01
N HIS A 401 -5.10 13.76 8.09
CA HIS A 401 -6.53 13.45 8.14
C HIS A 401 -7.37 14.72 7.98
N ARG A 402 -8.53 14.61 7.36
CA ARG A 402 -9.45 15.73 7.15
C ARG A 402 -9.78 16.46 8.45
N LEU A 403 -9.92 15.73 9.54
CA LEU A 403 -10.17 16.29 10.87
C LEU A 403 -9.17 17.38 11.26
N TYR A 404 -7.90 17.28 10.84
CA TYR A 404 -6.87 18.22 11.28
C TYR A 404 -6.89 19.55 10.54
N TYR A 405 -7.54 19.65 9.38
CA TYR A 405 -7.67 20.90 8.65
C TYR A 405 -8.63 21.90 9.33
N ASP A 406 -9.58 21.37 10.10
CA ASP A 406 -10.64 22.17 10.74
C ASP A 406 -10.38 22.41 12.23
N LEU A 407 -9.12 22.26 12.69
CA LEU A 407 -8.78 22.44 14.10
C LEU A 407 -8.90 23.90 14.54
N ASP A 408 -9.65 24.14 15.62
CA ASP A 408 -9.73 25.44 16.27
C ASP A 408 -8.42 25.76 17.03
N LEU A 409 -7.58 26.59 16.42
CA LEU A 409 -6.28 26.98 16.97
C LEU A 409 -6.42 27.70 18.33
N ALA A 410 -7.47 28.48 18.55
CA ALA A 410 -7.68 29.17 19.82
C ALA A 410 -7.96 28.16 20.93
N ARG A 411 -8.80 27.15 20.65
CA ARG A 411 -9.07 26.05 21.56
C ARG A 411 -7.80 25.23 21.86
N LEU A 412 -7.04 24.86 20.82
CA LEU A 412 -5.78 24.10 20.99
C LEU A 412 -4.81 24.83 21.91
N LYS A 413 -4.64 26.14 21.72
CA LYS A 413 -3.80 26.98 22.57
C LYS A 413 -4.27 27.00 24.03
N GLY A 414 -5.58 26.84 24.27
CA GLY A 414 -6.15 26.82 25.62
C GLY A 414 -5.89 25.50 26.38
N ILE A 415 -5.72 24.38 25.70
CA ILE A 415 -5.55 23.05 26.31
C ILE A 415 -4.09 22.60 26.35
N MET A 416 -3.24 23.10 25.45
CA MET A 416 -1.81 22.79 25.41
C MET A 416 -1.04 23.60 26.49
N ARG A 417 0.05 23.06 26.99
CA ARG A 417 0.97 23.75 27.89
C ARG A 417 1.83 24.78 27.16
N ALA A 418 2.28 24.45 25.94
CA ALA A 418 2.98 25.38 25.08
C ALA A 418 2.38 25.31 23.67
N PRO A 419 2.13 26.49 23.02
CA PRO A 419 1.53 26.53 21.69
C PRO A 419 2.61 26.32 20.63
N VAL A 420 3.08 25.06 20.47
CA VAL A 420 4.01 24.64 19.42
C VAL A 420 3.32 23.69 18.47
N LEU A 421 3.34 23.97 17.18
CA LEU A 421 2.76 23.15 16.12
C LEU A 421 3.81 22.86 15.04
N VAL A 422 4.04 21.56 14.77
CA VAL A 422 4.99 21.11 13.76
C VAL A 422 4.25 20.32 12.71
N ASP A 423 4.30 20.77 11.46
CA ASP A 423 3.47 20.26 10.37
C ASP A 423 4.29 19.47 9.34
N GLY A 424 4.20 18.17 9.37
CA GLY A 424 4.86 17.27 8.44
C GLY A 424 4.13 17.10 7.10
N ARG A 425 2.94 17.73 6.90
CA ARG A 425 2.09 17.44 5.74
C ARG A 425 1.44 18.68 5.10
N ASN A 426 1.83 19.87 5.54
CA ASN A 426 1.24 21.15 5.07
C ASN A 426 -0.29 21.20 5.24
N VAL A 427 -0.75 20.88 6.43
CA VAL A 427 -2.16 20.92 6.80
C VAL A 427 -2.62 22.36 7.05
N PHE A 428 -1.72 23.18 7.61
CA PHE A 428 -2.06 24.52 8.08
C PHE A 428 -1.45 25.64 7.22
N ASP A 429 -2.18 26.75 7.17
CA ASP A 429 -1.63 28.02 6.72
C ASP A 429 -0.67 28.57 7.79
N ALA A 430 0.58 28.83 7.40
CA ALA A 430 1.63 29.24 8.33
C ALA A 430 1.35 30.60 8.99
N GLU A 431 0.79 31.56 8.24
CA GLU A 431 0.49 32.90 8.74
C GLU A 431 -0.67 32.86 9.74
N ALA A 432 -1.72 32.09 9.44
CA ALA A 432 -2.84 31.89 10.35
C ALA A 432 -2.40 31.27 11.68
N VAL A 433 -1.54 30.23 11.65
CA VAL A 433 -1.03 29.56 12.86
C VAL A 433 -0.15 30.50 13.69
N ARG A 434 0.76 31.23 13.06
CA ARG A 434 1.62 32.21 13.74
C ARG A 434 0.80 33.36 14.33
N SER A 435 -0.23 33.84 13.60
CA SER A 435 -1.15 34.90 14.07
C SER A 435 -1.98 34.45 15.28
N ALA A 436 -2.32 33.16 15.36
CA ALA A 436 -2.96 32.56 16.55
C ALA A 436 -2.00 32.45 17.76
N GLY A 437 -0.71 32.77 17.58
CA GLY A 437 0.31 32.81 18.62
C GLY A 437 1.04 31.49 18.87
N PHE A 438 1.01 30.59 17.89
CA PHE A 438 1.82 29.37 17.91
C PHE A 438 3.24 29.62 17.39
N THR A 439 4.23 28.90 17.94
CA THR A 439 5.47 28.64 17.22
C THR A 439 5.15 27.57 16.18
N TYR A 440 5.42 27.84 14.91
CA TYR A 440 5.10 26.97 13.79
C TYR A 440 6.33 26.65 12.97
N ARG A 441 6.59 25.37 12.82
CA ARG A 441 7.57 24.82 11.88
C ARG A 441 6.88 23.79 10.98
N ALA A 442 7.32 23.68 9.72
CA ALA A 442 6.77 22.71 8.80
C ALA A 442 7.83 22.22 7.81
N ILE A 443 7.67 20.98 7.34
CA ILE A 443 8.52 20.45 6.27
C ILE A 443 8.37 21.33 5.03
N GLY A 444 9.50 21.81 4.51
CA GLY A 444 9.59 22.61 3.30
C GLY A 444 9.20 24.08 3.44
N LYS A 445 9.05 24.60 4.67
CA LYS A 445 8.82 26.03 4.92
C LYS A 445 10.00 26.62 5.67
N GLY A 446 10.73 27.49 4.99
CA GLY A 446 11.87 28.20 5.55
C GLY A 446 11.50 29.39 6.43
#